data_63035a2d100f94e2202716349e8ab14b
#
_entry.id   63035a2d100f94e2202716349e8ab14b
#
_cell.length_a   1.000
_cell.length_b   1.000
_cell.length_c   1.000
_cell.angle_alpha   90.00
_cell.angle_beta   90.00
_cell.angle_gamma   90.00
#
_symmetry.space_group_name_H-M   'P 1'
#
loop_
_entity.id
_entity.type
_entity.pdbx_description
1 polymer ?
#
loop_
_entity_poly.entity_id
_entity_poly.type
_entity_poly.pdbx_seq_one_letter_code
_entity_poly.pdbx_strand_id
1 'polypeptide(L)'
;FNRDIEKNIIPEYQAELYGISHYSDTVFNRYIPAYQRSMYLHAAHDIGHALQDLMLVGCSSLVVWGDKTPDGKLLIGRNLDFYVGDDFAQHKLISFVKPSSGIPYMSVSWAGMIGVVSGMNYEGLMVTINASKSDIPFKAKTPISLLCREILQYASTLEEAVEIAKKRSVFV
;
A
#
# COMPACT_ATOMS: atom_id res chain seq x y z
N PHE A 1 13.82 0.87 12.87
CA PHE A 1 12.51 1.00 12.23
C PHE A 1 11.77 -0.35 12.19
N ASN A 2 12.38 -1.41 11.68
CA ASN A 2 11.70 -2.68 11.40
C ASN A 2 11.59 -3.63 12.60
N ARG A 3 12.19 -3.29 13.74
CA ARG A 3 12.05 -4.12 14.95
C ARG A 3 10.58 -4.16 15.38
N ASP A 4 10.06 -5.37 15.54
CA ASP A 4 8.65 -5.61 15.92
C ASP A 4 7.59 -5.17 14.88
N ILE A 5 7.96 -4.97 13.60
CA ILE A 5 7.00 -4.59 12.54
C ILE A 5 5.85 -5.59 12.43
N GLU A 6 6.14 -6.87 12.63
CA GLU A 6 5.15 -7.95 12.59
C GLU A 6 3.95 -7.70 13.51
N LYS A 7 4.18 -7.09 14.68
CA LYS A 7 3.11 -6.76 15.64
C LYS A 7 2.14 -5.69 15.11
N ASN A 8 2.52 -4.97 14.06
CA ASN A 8 1.73 -3.92 13.43
C ASN A 8 1.09 -4.38 12.10
N ILE A 9 1.19 -5.65 11.77
CA ILE A 9 0.60 -6.26 10.57
C ILE A 9 -0.44 -7.29 11.05
N ILE A 10 -1.65 -7.24 10.52
CA ILE A 10 -2.70 -8.19 10.92
C ILE A 10 -2.34 -9.63 10.52
N PRO A 11 -2.78 -10.65 11.27
CA PRO A 11 -2.39 -12.05 11.03
C PRO A 11 -2.68 -12.56 9.63
N GLU A 12 -3.77 -12.14 9.01
CA GLU A 12 -4.11 -12.47 7.62
C GLU A 12 -3.01 -12.03 6.65
N TYR A 13 -2.53 -10.80 6.77
CA TYR A 13 -1.46 -10.28 5.90
C TYR A 13 -0.10 -10.88 6.21
N GLN A 14 0.15 -11.24 7.47
CA GLN A 14 1.35 -12.01 7.84
C GLN A 14 1.37 -13.37 7.13
N ALA A 15 0.24 -14.09 7.14
CA ALA A 15 0.13 -15.39 6.46
C ALA A 15 0.33 -15.27 4.95
N GLU A 16 -0.23 -14.23 4.32
CA GLU A 16 -0.05 -13.97 2.89
C GLU A 16 1.42 -13.63 2.55
N LEU A 17 2.05 -12.75 3.34
CA LEU A 17 3.47 -12.41 3.19
C LEU A 17 4.38 -13.64 3.39
N TYR A 18 4.03 -14.50 4.32
CA TYR A 18 4.73 -15.77 4.51
C TYR A 18 4.61 -16.64 3.25
N GLY A 19 3.40 -16.81 2.71
CA GLY A 19 3.18 -17.57 1.47
C GLY A 19 3.98 -17.02 0.29
N ILE A 20 3.97 -15.71 0.07
CA ILE A 20 4.72 -15.04 -1.00
C ILE A 20 6.22 -15.20 -0.81
N SER A 21 6.71 -15.19 0.43
CA SER A 21 8.13 -15.28 0.73
C SER A 21 8.80 -16.55 0.21
N HIS A 22 8.03 -17.62 0.01
CA HIS A 22 8.54 -18.89 -0.56
C HIS A 22 9.00 -18.76 -2.03
N TYR A 23 8.53 -17.74 -2.73
CA TYR A 23 8.90 -17.44 -4.11
C TYR A 23 9.97 -16.35 -4.22
N SER A 24 10.47 -15.86 -3.09
CA SER A 24 11.53 -14.85 -3.06
C SER A 24 12.88 -15.46 -3.37
N ASP A 25 13.76 -14.69 -4.03
CA ASP A 25 15.14 -15.11 -4.29
C ASP A 25 15.86 -15.46 -2.98
N THR A 26 16.56 -16.59 -3.00
CA THR A 26 17.28 -17.11 -1.84
C THR A 26 18.66 -16.49 -1.63
N VAL A 27 19.20 -15.79 -2.64
CA VAL A 27 20.56 -15.18 -2.59
C VAL A 27 20.76 -14.25 -1.40
N PHE A 28 19.69 -13.59 -0.95
CA PHE A 28 19.72 -12.66 0.18
C PHE A 28 19.40 -13.31 1.53
N ASN A 29 19.08 -14.62 1.58
CA ASN A 29 18.73 -15.31 2.83
C ASN A 29 19.86 -15.28 3.87
N ARG A 30 21.12 -15.19 3.41
CA ARG A 30 22.30 -15.03 4.29
C ARG A 30 22.30 -13.74 5.11
N TYR A 31 21.57 -12.74 4.70
CA TYR A 31 21.46 -11.44 5.38
C TYR A 31 20.17 -11.32 6.19
N ILE A 32 19.04 -11.62 5.54
CA ILE A 32 17.71 -11.49 6.14
C ILE A 32 16.81 -12.61 5.56
N PRO A 33 16.12 -13.39 6.40
CA PRO A 33 15.17 -14.40 5.94
C PRO A 33 14.10 -13.83 5.01
N ALA A 34 13.65 -14.59 4.01
CA ALA A 34 12.73 -14.15 2.98
C ALA A 34 11.44 -13.52 3.53
N TYR A 35 10.83 -14.14 4.55
CA TYR A 35 9.63 -13.61 5.20
C TYR A 35 9.85 -12.21 5.80
N GLN A 36 10.95 -12.02 6.51
CA GLN A 36 11.28 -10.69 7.07
C GLN A 36 11.53 -9.66 5.98
N ARG A 37 12.20 -10.05 4.88
CA ARG A 37 12.39 -9.15 3.73
C ARG A 37 11.05 -8.70 3.15
N SER A 38 10.11 -9.63 2.97
CA SER A 38 8.78 -9.30 2.46
C SER A 38 8.06 -8.27 3.33
N MET A 39 8.13 -8.40 4.66
CA MET A 39 7.59 -7.39 5.59
C MET A 39 8.32 -6.05 5.49
N TYR A 40 9.66 -6.08 5.44
CA TYR A 40 10.48 -4.86 5.43
C TYR A 40 10.31 -4.07 4.13
N LEU A 41 10.11 -4.75 3.00
CA LEU A 41 9.83 -4.11 1.72
C LEU A 41 8.51 -3.34 1.74
N HIS A 42 7.49 -3.80 2.48
CA HIS A 42 6.23 -3.06 2.63
C HIS A 42 6.40 -1.78 3.46
N ALA A 43 7.35 -1.74 4.39
CA ALA A 43 7.69 -0.55 5.16
C ALA A 43 8.74 0.33 4.47
N ALA A 44 9.44 -0.18 3.46
CA ALA A 44 10.53 0.55 2.79
C ALA A 44 10.06 1.85 2.14
N HIS A 45 8.85 1.85 1.58
CA HIS A 45 8.22 3.05 1.03
C HIS A 45 8.10 4.15 2.10
N ASP A 46 7.51 3.83 3.24
CA ASP A 46 7.27 4.79 4.33
C ASP A 46 8.58 5.28 4.96
N ILE A 47 9.52 4.35 5.17
CA ILE A 47 10.85 4.67 5.69
C ILE A 47 11.62 5.56 4.70
N GLY A 48 11.52 5.26 3.40
CA GLY A 48 12.10 6.07 2.34
C GLY A 48 11.59 7.51 2.40
N HIS A 49 10.28 7.70 2.56
CA HIS A 49 9.67 9.02 2.72
C HIS A 49 10.15 9.75 3.97
N ALA A 50 10.21 9.06 5.10
CA ALA A 50 10.63 9.64 6.36
C ALA A 50 12.11 10.06 6.38
N LEU A 51 12.96 9.40 5.59
CA LEU A 51 14.41 9.67 5.54
C LEU A 51 14.83 10.63 4.41
N GLN A 52 13.95 10.88 3.43
CA GLN A 52 14.30 11.70 2.26
C GLN A 52 13.81 13.13 2.41
N ASP A 53 14.71 14.04 2.75
CA ASP A 53 14.57 15.47 2.41
C ASP A 53 14.66 15.74 0.88
N LEU A 54 14.91 14.72 0.08
CA LEU A 54 15.10 14.80 -1.36
C LEU A 54 13.79 14.48 -2.08
N MET A 55 13.31 15.43 -2.86
CA MET A 55 12.09 15.43 -3.69
C MET A 55 12.12 14.38 -4.83
N LEU A 56 12.40 13.12 -4.53
CA LEU A 56 12.37 12.02 -5.49
C LEU A 56 11.01 11.31 -5.56
N VAL A 57 10.06 11.77 -4.77
CA VAL A 57 8.72 11.19 -4.69
C VAL A 57 7.68 12.30 -4.71
N GLY A 58 6.78 12.19 -5.65
CA GLY A 58 5.62 13.06 -5.78
C GLY A 58 4.39 12.26 -6.14
N CYS A 59 3.24 12.84 -5.97
CA CYS A 59 1.99 12.26 -6.42
C CYS A 59 1.04 13.37 -6.81
N SER A 60 0.23 13.13 -7.84
CA SER A 60 -0.87 14.00 -8.19
C SER A 60 -2.15 13.19 -8.41
N SER A 61 -3.27 13.75 -7.98
CA SER A 61 -4.58 13.14 -8.17
C SER A 61 -5.58 14.18 -8.64
N LEU A 62 -6.44 13.77 -9.58
CA LEU A 62 -7.57 14.55 -10.06
C LEU A 62 -8.84 13.73 -9.85
N VAL A 63 -9.87 14.37 -9.31
CA VAL A 63 -11.18 13.77 -9.10
C VAL A 63 -12.23 14.66 -9.76
N VAL A 64 -13.07 14.10 -10.63
CA VAL A 64 -14.15 14.81 -11.32
C VAL A 64 -15.43 13.99 -11.30
N TRP A 65 -16.57 14.64 -11.24
CA TRP A 65 -17.89 14.00 -11.22
C TRP A 65 -19.00 14.96 -11.66
N GLY A 66 -20.24 14.48 -11.71
CA GLY A 66 -21.42 15.27 -12.03
C GLY A 66 -21.36 15.85 -13.44
N ASP A 67 -21.57 17.14 -13.59
CA ASP A 67 -21.55 17.88 -14.86
C ASP A 67 -20.16 17.93 -15.53
N LYS A 68 -19.11 17.48 -14.84
CA LYS A 68 -17.75 17.43 -15.36
C LYS A 68 -17.40 16.08 -16.00
N THR A 69 -18.32 15.13 -16.00
CA THR A 69 -18.16 13.81 -16.63
C THR A 69 -19.33 13.52 -17.56
N PRO A 70 -19.14 12.80 -18.69
CA PRO A 70 -20.20 12.58 -19.68
C PRO A 70 -21.44 11.83 -19.14
N ASP A 71 -21.25 11.00 -18.14
CA ASP A 71 -22.28 10.14 -17.55
C ASP A 71 -22.57 10.45 -16.06
N GLY A 72 -22.01 11.57 -15.56
CA GLY A 72 -22.15 11.99 -14.16
C GLY A 72 -21.36 11.19 -13.15
N LYS A 73 -20.67 10.12 -13.58
CA LYS A 73 -19.94 9.24 -12.66
C LYS A 73 -18.63 9.84 -12.19
N LEU A 74 -18.16 9.34 -11.06
CA LEU A 74 -16.87 9.70 -10.50
C LEU A 74 -15.75 9.12 -11.37
N LEU A 75 -14.83 10.00 -11.82
CA LEU A 75 -13.58 9.62 -12.46
C LEU A 75 -12.41 10.09 -11.60
N ILE A 76 -11.44 9.21 -11.40
CA ILE A 76 -10.22 9.52 -10.65
C ILE A 76 -9.02 9.19 -11.51
N GLY A 77 -8.17 10.20 -11.74
CA GLY A 77 -6.86 10.05 -12.34
C GLY A 77 -5.77 10.22 -11.29
N ARG A 78 -4.70 9.42 -11.37
CA ARG A 78 -3.63 9.46 -10.39
C ARG A 78 -2.26 9.16 -11.02
N ASN A 79 -1.25 9.97 -10.67
CA ASN A 79 0.17 9.68 -10.94
C ASN A 79 0.87 9.32 -9.63
N LEU A 80 1.67 8.26 -9.68
CA LEU A 80 2.63 7.88 -8.64
C LEU A 80 4.04 8.17 -9.17
N ASP A 81 4.66 9.23 -8.66
CA ASP A 81 6.03 9.59 -9.00
C ASP A 81 6.96 8.98 -7.95
N PHE A 82 7.37 7.74 -8.20
CA PHE A 82 8.22 6.97 -7.30
C PHE A 82 9.30 6.26 -8.13
N TYR A 83 10.53 6.75 -8.03
CA TYR A 83 11.64 6.20 -8.78
C TYR A 83 12.50 5.26 -7.93
N VAL A 84 12.54 3.99 -8.32
CA VAL A 84 13.37 2.95 -7.71
C VAL A 84 14.08 2.14 -8.81
N GLY A 85 14.37 2.78 -9.94
CA GLY A 85 14.98 2.17 -11.12
C GLY A 85 13.97 1.77 -12.20
N ASP A 86 14.48 1.54 -13.40
CA ASP A 86 13.68 1.32 -14.61
C ASP A 86 12.92 -0.02 -14.55
N ASP A 87 13.52 -1.06 -13.97
CA ASP A 87 12.88 -2.36 -13.82
C ASP A 87 11.60 -2.28 -12.95
N PHE A 88 11.63 -1.46 -11.89
CA PHE A 88 10.45 -1.23 -11.07
C PHE A 88 9.34 -0.54 -11.88
N ALA A 89 9.69 0.40 -12.75
CA ALA A 89 8.73 1.10 -13.59
C ALA A 89 8.09 0.20 -14.65
N GLN A 90 8.81 -0.83 -15.13
CA GLN A 90 8.34 -1.74 -16.18
C GLN A 90 7.43 -2.86 -15.68
N HIS A 91 7.68 -3.38 -14.48
CA HIS A 91 7.04 -4.58 -13.95
C HIS A 91 5.83 -4.29 -13.06
N LYS A 92 4.97 -3.36 -13.49
CA LYS A 92 3.68 -3.10 -12.83
C LYS A 92 2.64 -4.14 -13.26
N LEU A 93 1.72 -4.41 -12.36
CA LEU A 93 0.59 -5.29 -12.62
C LEU A 93 -0.72 -4.71 -12.08
N ILE A 94 -1.81 -5.10 -12.69
CA ILE A 94 -3.16 -4.85 -12.17
C ILE A 94 -3.62 -6.14 -11.49
N SER A 95 -3.85 -6.06 -10.19
CA SER A 95 -4.29 -7.19 -9.37
C SER A 95 -5.78 -7.10 -9.13
N PHE A 96 -6.50 -8.18 -9.39
CA PHE A 96 -7.88 -8.38 -8.96
C PHE A 96 -7.86 -9.36 -7.80
N VAL A 97 -8.17 -8.87 -6.62
CA VAL A 97 -8.08 -9.64 -5.38
C VAL A 97 -9.47 -9.97 -4.88
N LYS A 98 -9.71 -11.26 -4.64
CA LYS A 98 -10.90 -11.77 -3.97
C LYS A 98 -10.44 -12.41 -2.66
N PRO A 99 -10.42 -11.66 -1.55
CA PRO A 99 -10.01 -12.19 -0.26
C PRO A 99 -11.01 -13.23 0.25
N SER A 100 -10.59 -14.09 1.16
CA SER A 100 -11.47 -15.05 1.83
C SER A 100 -12.48 -14.36 2.75
N SER A 101 -12.16 -13.15 3.21
CA SER A 101 -13.04 -12.29 4.01
C SER A 101 -12.93 -10.84 3.55
N GLY A 102 -14.04 -10.12 3.50
CA GLY A 102 -14.11 -8.73 3.09
C GLY A 102 -14.50 -8.54 1.62
N ILE A 103 -14.31 -7.32 1.14
CA ILE A 103 -14.75 -6.83 -0.15
C ILE A 103 -13.68 -7.12 -1.21
N PRO A 104 -14.04 -7.71 -2.38
CA PRO A 104 -13.11 -7.81 -3.49
C PRO A 104 -12.67 -6.42 -3.98
N TYR A 105 -11.43 -6.32 -4.44
CA TYR A 105 -10.88 -5.06 -4.92
C TYR A 105 -9.89 -5.27 -6.07
N MET A 106 -9.63 -4.19 -6.80
CA MET A 106 -8.53 -4.11 -7.77
C MET A 106 -7.48 -3.11 -7.28
N SER A 107 -6.22 -3.35 -7.62
CA SER A 107 -5.14 -2.41 -7.34
C SER A 107 -4.09 -2.41 -8.45
N VAL A 108 -3.39 -1.29 -8.60
CA VAL A 108 -2.15 -1.23 -9.36
C VAL A 108 -1.00 -1.49 -8.37
N SER A 109 -0.17 -2.49 -8.68
CA SER A 109 0.83 -3.00 -7.75
C SER A 109 2.05 -3.58 -8.48
N TRP A 110 2.89 -4.28 -7.75
CA TRP A 110 4.08 -4.99 -8.23
C TRP A 110 4.12 -6.40 -7.68
N ALA A 111 4.85 -7.29 -8.33
CA ALA A 111 5.04 -8.65 -7.85
C ALA A 111 5.63 -8.66 -6.42
N GLY A 112 5.04 -9.46 -5.53
CA GLY A 112 5.44 -9.54 -4.13
C GLY A 112 4.89 -8.46 -3.21
N MET A 113 4.18 -7.46 -3.74
CA MET A 113 3.55 -6.40 -2.94
C MET A 113 2.06 -6.72 -2.72
N ILE A 114 1.68 -6.99 -1.48
CA ILE A 114 0.28 -7.20 -1.07
C ILE A 114 -0.42 -5.92 -0.62
N GLY A 115 0.35 -4.89 -0.30
CA GLY A 115 -0.18 -3.56 0.03
C GLY A 115 -0.72 -2.83 -1.18
N VAL A 116 -1.52 -1.79 -0.96
CA VAL A 116 -2.17 -1.00 -2.00
C VAL A 116 -1.63 0.42 -1.98
N VAL A 117 -1.20 0.91 -3.14
CA VAL A 117 -0.85 2.34 -3.36
C VAL A 117 -1.91 3.07 -4.16
N SER A 118 -2.66 2.35 -4.98
CA SER A 118 -3.84 2.83 -5.71
C SER A 118 -4.77 1.64 -5.95
N GLY A 119 -6.02 1.76 -5.59
CA GLY A 119 -6.98 0.69 -5.79
C GLY A 119 -8.42 1.13 -5.53
N MET A 120 -9.35 0.28 -5.95
CA MET A 120 -10.77 0.48 -5.78
C MET A 120 -11.44 -0.85 -5.44
N ASN A 121 -12.38 -0.85 -4.50
CA ASN A 121 -13.16 -2.03 -4.17
C ASN A 121 -14.50 -2.09 -4.94
N TYR A 122 -15.21 -3.20 -4.80
CA TYR A 122 -16.48 -3.44 -5.49
C TYR A 122 -17.63 -2.54 -5.01
N GLU A 123 -17.51 -1.91 -3.85
CA GLU A 123 -18.45 -0.91 -3.34
C GLU A 123 -18.18 0.51 -3.88
N GLY A 124 -17.14 0.65 -4.75
CA GLY A 124 -16.79 1.92 -5.36
C GLY A 124 -15.89 2.81 -4.49
N LEU A 125 -15.45 2.34 -3.33
CA LEU A 125 -14.50 3.06 -2.51
C LEU A 125 -13.12 2.98 -3.15
N MET A 126 -12.47 4.14 -3.37
CA MET A 126 -11.13 4.23 -3.93
C MET A 126 -10.15 4.78 -2.89
N VAL A 127 -8.95 4.23 -2.87
CA VAL A 127 -7.83 4.69 -2.04
C VAL A 127 -6.61 4.98 -2.90
N THR A 128 -5.95 6.10 -2.62
CA THR A 128 -4.64 6.44 -3.18
C THR A 128 -3.72 6.95 -2.09
N ILE A 129 -2.42 6.60 -2.17
CA ILE A 129 -1.40 7.16 -1.30
C ILE A 129 -0.76 8.34 -2.01
N ASN A 130 -0.80 9.51 -1.39
CA ASN A 130 -0.04 10.68 -1.84
C ASN A 130 1.01 11.02 -0.78
N ALA A 131 2.24 11.30 -1.23
CA ALA A 131 3.35 11.60 -0.34
C ALA A 131 3.08 12.84 0.51
N SER A 132 3.42 12.78 1.78
CA SER A 132 3.36 13.89 2.72
C SER A 132 4.62 13.90 3.59
N LYS A 133 4.97 15.06 4.15
CA LYS A 133 6.04 15.14 5.14
C LYS A 133 5.57 14.59 6.47
N SER A 134 6.44 13.81 7.11
CA SER A 134 6.22 13.31 8.47
C SER A 134 7.51 13.36 9.27
N ASP A 135 7.38 13.23 10.59
CA ASP A 135 8.54 13.05 11.45
C ASP A 135 9.16 11.65 11.24
N ILE A 136 10.46 11.53 11.49
CA ILE A 136 11.16 10.24 11.43
C ILE A 136 10.61 9.32 12.53
N PRO A 137 9.98 8.19 12.20
CA PRO A 137 9.42 7.29 13.20
C PRO A 137 10.54 6.51 13.90
N PHE A 138 10.56 6.52 15.23
CA PHE A 138 11.54 5.77 16.03
C PHE A 138 11.08 4.34 16.39
N LYS A 139 9.85 3.97 16.03
CA LYS A 139 9.25 2.66 16.31
C LYS A 139 8.56 2.11 15.07
N ALA A 140 8.48 0.79 14.98
CA ALA A 140 7.67 0.13 13.95
C ALA A 140 6.20 0.51 14.10
N LYS A 141 5.55 0.72 12.96
CA LYS A 141 4.13 1.04 12.83
C LYS A 141 3.54 0.26 11.66
N THR A 142 2.25 0.40 11.41
CA THR A 142 1.60 -0.20 10.24
C THR A 142 2.11 0.49 8.96
N PRO A 143 2.64 -0.27 7.98
CA PRO A 143 2.94 0.28 6.66
C PRO A 143 1.68 0.88 6.02
N ILE A 144 1.80 2.09 5.48
CA ILE A 144 0.64 2.82 4.91
C ILE A 144 -0.03 2.03 3.78
N SER A 145 0.72 1.30 2.98
CA SER A 145 0.17 0.47 1.90
C SER A 145 -0.70 -0.68 2.41
N LEU A 146 -0.38 -1.23 3.58
CA LEU A 146 -1.20 -2.26 4.23
C LEU A 146 -2.45 -1.67 4.88
N LEU A 147 -2.39 -0.46 5.43
CA LEU A 147 -3.58 0.27 5.87
C LEU A 147 -4.52 0.57 4.69
N CYS A 148 -3.99 1.03 3.56
CA CYS A 148 -4.80 1.26 2.35
C CYS A 148 -5.49 -0.02 1.86
N ARG A 149 -4.79 -1.14 1.92
CA ARG A 149 -5.41 -2.45 1.65
C ARG A 149 -6.52 -2.78 2.64
N GLU A 150 -6.29 -2.60 3.94
CA GLU A 150 -7.28 -2.87 4.98
C GLU A 150 -8.56 -2.04 4.75
N ILE A 151 -8.42 -0.78 4.38
CA ILE A 151 -9.54 0.08 4.01
C ILE A 151 -10.30 -0.50 2.80
N LEU A 152 -9.62 -0.85 1.71
CA LEU A 152 -10.30 -1.41 0.54
C LEU A 152 -10.98 -2.75 0.81
N GLN A 153 -10.39 -3.56 1.67
CA GLN A 153 -10.89 -4.90 1.99
C GLN A 153 -12.08 -4.87 2.95
N TYR A 154 -12.17 -3.86 3.83
CA TYR A 154 -13.11 -3.89 4.94
C TYR A 154 -14.01 -2.66 5.07
N ALA A 155 -13.86 -1.65 4.23
CA ALA A 155 -14.72 -0.47 4.24
C ALA A 155 -15.59 -0.40 2.98
N SER A 156 -16.88 -0.14 3.17
CA SER A 156 -17.85 0.15 2.12
C SER A 156 -18.09 1.64 1.95
N THR A 157 -17.82 2.44 2.99
CA THR A 157 -18.08 3.88 3.05
C THR A 157 -16.84 4.66 3.47
N LEU A 158 -16.89 5.98 3.28
CA LEU A 158 -15.83 6.89 3.75
C LEU A 158 -15.72 6.90 5.28
N GLU A 159 -16.85 6.82 5.98
CA GLU A 159 -16.91 6.79 7.44
C GLU A 159 -16.20 5.54 7.99
N GLU A 160 -16.48 4.38 7.42
CA GLU A 160 -15.81 3.12 7.78
C GLU A 160 -14.31 3.18 7.48
N ALA A 161 -13.92 3.75 6.34
CA ALA A 161 -12.52 3.97 5.98
C ALA A 161 -11.79 4.83 7.02
N VAL A 162 -12.40 5.92 7.47
CA VAL A 162 -11.86 6.80 8.52
C VAL A 162 -11.74 6.06 9.86
N GLU A 163 -12.73 5.25 10.23
CA GLU A 163 -12.68 4.48 11.46
C GLU A 163 -11.58 3.40 11.44
N ILE A 164 -11.34 2.76 10.30
CA ILE A 164 -10.20 1.85 10.13
C ILE A 164 -8.88 2.61 10.26
N ALA A 165 -8.76 3.75 9.59
CA ALA A 165 -7.54 4.57 9.64
C ALA A 165 -7.19 5.03 11.05
N LYS A 166 -8.18 5.47 11.84
CA LYS A 166 -7.99 5.91 13.24
C LYS A 166 -7.48 4.81 14.17
N LYS A 167 -7.73 3.53 13.86
CA LYS A 167 -7.29 2.40 14.68
C LYS A 167 -5.81 2.05 14.46
N ARG A 168 -5.18 2.58 13.44
CA ARG A 168 -3.80 2.26 13.07
C ARG A 168 -2.87 3.43 13.33
N SER A 169 -1.68 3.11 13.83
CA SER A 169 -0.56 4.05 13.86
C SER A 169 0.31 3.77 12.63
N VAL A 170 0.48 4.75 11.77
CA VAL A 170 1.26 4.64 10.54
C VAL A 170 2.60 5.37 10.63
N PHE A 171 3.54 5.02 9.74
CA PHE A 171 4.87 5.64 9.72
C PHE A 171 4.83 7.10 9.25
N VAL A 172 3.97 7.42 8.29
CA VAL A 172 3.89 8.72 7.60
C VAL A 172 2.45 9.16 7.49
#